data_323c87b597862abdbca80215d1b2b1c7
#
_entry.id   323c87b597862abdbca80215d1b2b1c7
#
_cell.length_a   1.000
_cell.length_b   1.000
_cell.length_c   1.000
_cell.angle_alpha   90.00
_cell.angle_beta   90.00
_cell.angle_gamma   90.00
#
_symmetry.space_group_name_H-M   'P 1'
#
loop_
_entity.id
_entity.type
_entity.pdbx_description
1 polymer ?
#
loop_
_entity_poly.entity_id
_entity_poly.type
_entity_poly.pdbx_seq_one_letter_code
_entity_poly.pdbx_strand_id
1 'polypeptide(L)'
;MNLADRMPFSRLMGVEITEASKDRVAGRLEVRPDLCTAGGILHGGAVMAFADALGAVGAVMNLPEGKRTTTIESKTNFIGAAKEGTTITAEATPVQIGARISVWQTRIVREDGRLVALVTQSQLVLD
;
A
#
# COMPACT_ATOMS: atom_id res chain seq x y z
N MET A 1 16.59 2.26 6.97
CA MET A 1 15.52 1.56 7.70
C MET A 1 14.28 1.47 6.82
N ASN A 2 13.65 0.29 6.77
CA ASN A 2 12.39 0.12 6.04
C ASN A 2 11.24 0.70 6.89
N LEU A 3 10.55 1.72 6.37
CA LEU A 3 9.45 2.37 7.09
C LEU A 3 8.28 1.43 7.40
N ALA A 4 8.08 0.39 6.59
CA ALA A 4 7.04 -0.60 6.82
C ALA A 4 7.25 -1.38 8.13
N ASP A 5 8.48 -1.46 8.62
CA ASP A 5 8.78 -2.21 9.84
C ASP A 5 8.18 -1.57 11.10
N ARG A 6 7.76 -0.31 11.01
CA ARG A 6 7.05 0.36 12.11
C ARG A 6 5.60 -0.11 12.23
N MET A 7 5.09 -0.79 11.20
CA MET A 7 3.75 -1.36 11.19
C MET A 7 3.89 -2.88 11.29
N PRO A 8 3.57 -3.47 12.46
CA PRO A 8 3.83 -4.91 12.67
C PRO A 8 3.23 -5.83 11.61
N PHE A 9 2.02 -5.55 11.15
CA PHE A 9 1.40 -6.39 10.11
C PHE A 9 2.10 -6.24 8.76
N SER A 10 2.47 -5.03 8.37
CA SER A 10 3.22 -4.80 7.13
C SER A 10 4.58 -5.49 7.19
N ARG A 11 5.22 -5.47 8.34
CA ARG A 11 6.48 -6.18 8.57
C ARG A 11 6.28 -7.70 8.42
N LEU A 12 5.21 -8.23 9.01
CA LEU A 12 4.88 -9.65 8.90
C LEU A 12 4.70 -10.07 7.44
N MET A 13 4.04 -9.24 6.65
CA MET A 13 3.84 -9.50 5.23
C MET A 13 5.12 -9.40 4.41
N GLY A 14 6.12 -8.68 4.90
CA GLY A 14 7.34 -8.43 4.16
C GLY A 14 7.29 -7.23 3.23
N VAL A 15 6.41 -6.27 3.51
CA VAL A 15 6.33 -5.02 2.74
C VAL A 15 7.64 -4.26 2.87
N GLU A 16 8.19 -3.84 1.75
CA GLU A 16 9.39 -3.01 1.70
C GLU A 16 9.04 -1.67 1.07
N ILE A 17 9.25 -0.59 1.82
CA ILE A 17 9.08 0.78 1.31
C ILE A 17 10.40 1.20 0.70
N THR A 18 10.41 1.38 -0.62
CA THR A 18 11.63 1.70 -1.38
C THR A 18 11.83 3.20 -1.57
N GLU A 19 10.77 3.98 -1.46
CA GLU A 19 10.82 5.44 -1.57
C GLU A 19 9.63 6.03 -0.81
N ALA A 20 9.85 7.13 -0.10
CA ALA A 20 8.78 7.84 0.59
C ALA A 20 9.03 9.34 0.57
N SER A 21 8.05 10.08 0.10
CA SER A 21 8.01 11.54 0.12
C SER A 21 6.57 12.01 0.33
N LYS A 22 6.36 13.30 0.38
CA LYS A 22 5.02 13.87 0.57
C LYS A 22 4.08 13.59 -0.59
N ASP A 23 4.61 13.34 -1.78
CA ASP A 23 3.83 13.19 -3.01
C ASP A 23 4.02 11.85 -3.70
N ARG A 24 4.81 10.94 -3.12
CA ARG A 24 5.02 9.61 -3.71
C ARG A 24 5.56 8.63 -2.69
N VAL A 25 4.95 7.46 -2.63
CA VAL A 25 5.47 6.32 -1.87
C VAL A 25 5.55 5.13 -2.79
N ALA A 26 6.71 4.48 -2.85
CA ALA A 26 6.90 3.27 -3.63
C ALA A 26 7.27 2.11 -2.72
N GLY A 27 6.88 0.91 -3.11
CA GLY A 27 7.18 -0.28 -2.33
C GLY A 27 7.18 -1.54 -3.18
N ARG A 28 7.61 -2.62 -2.56
CA ARG A 28 7.62 -3.95 -3.17
C ARG A 28 7.19 -5.01 -2.18
N LEU A 29 6.69 -6.11 -2.71
CA LEU A 29 6.24 -7.24 -1.92
C LEU A 29 6.54 -8.54 -2.68
N GLU A 30 7.20 -9.46 -2.00
CA GLU A 30 7.38 -10.81 -2.52
C GLU A 30 6.09 -11.61 -2.31
N VAL A 31 5.62 -12.26 -3.35
CA VAL A 31 4.40 -13.09 -3.29
C VAL A 31 4.78 -14.46 -2.73
N ARG A 32 4.84 -14.54 -1.40
CA ARG A 32 5.17 -15.79 -0.70
C ARG A 32 3.93 -16.71 -0.64
N PRO A 33 4.15 -18.03 -0.51
CA PRO A 33 3.02 -18.99 -0.43
C PRO A 33 2.00 -18.66 0.66
N ASP A 34 2.47 -18.19 1.82
CA ASP A 34 1.61 -17.88 2.96
C ASP A 34 0.79 -16.58 2.80
N LEU A 35 1.00 -15.84 1.72
CA LEU A 35 0.19 -14.67 1.37
C LEU A 35 -0.81 -14.98 0.24
N CYS A 36 -0.87 -16.23 -0.21
CA CYS A 36 -1.64 -16.62 -1.39
C CYS A 36 -2.96 -17.29 -1.04
N THR A 37 -3.86 -17.30 -2.02
CA THR A 37 -5.05 -18.15 -1.99
C THR A 37 -4.65 -19.60 -2.26
N ALA A 38 -5.60 -20.52 -2.14
CA ALA A 38 -5.40 -21.94 -2.46
C ALA A 38 -4.92 -22.16 -3.91
N GLY A 39 -5.17 -21.23 -4.81
CA GLY A 39 -4.75 -21.30 -6.22
C GLY A 39 -3.35 -20.78 -6.51
N GLY A 40 -2.57 -20.41 -5.48
CA GLY A 40 -1.22 -19.92 -5.68
C GLY A 40 -1.14 -18.50 -6.23
N ILE A 41 -2.15 -17.70 -5.97
CA ILE A 41 -2.23 -16.30 -6.38
C ILE A 41 -2.33 -15.44 -5.13
N LEU A 42 -1.68 -14.29 -5.12
CA LEU A 42 -1.70 -13.37 -3.98
C LEU A 42 -3.14 -13.10 -3.54
N HIS A 43 -3.41 -13.31 -2.25
CA HIS A 43 -4.73 -13.09 -1.67
C HIS A 43 -5.13 -11.62 -1.80
N GLY A 44 -6.40 -11.36 -2.15
CA GLY A 44 -6.92 -10.00 -2.29
C GLY A 44 -6.73 -9.16 -1.03
N GLY A 45 -6.85 -9.78 0.14
CA GLY A 45 -6.58 -9.10 1.40
C GLY A 45 -5.12 -8.63 1.52
N ALA A 46 -4.17 -9.41 1.00
CA ALA A 46 -2.77 -9.01 0.97
C ALA A 46 -2.53 -7.87 -0.01
N VAL A 47 -3.22 -7.88 -1.16
CA VAL A 47 -3.19 -6.77 -2.11
C VAL A 47 -3.63 -5.48 -1.43
N MET A 48 -4.75 -5.52 -0.74
CA MET A 48 -5.30 -4.36 -0.04
C MET A 48 -4.39 -3.89 1.09
N ALA A 49 -3.84 -4.82 1.87
CA ALA A 49 -2.93 -4.49 2.96
C ALA A 49 -1.62 -3.86 2.46
N PHE A 50 -1.10 -4.34 1.34
CA PHE A 50 0.09 -3.75 0.72
C PHE A 50 -0.17 -2.29 0.32
N ALA A 51 -1.28 -2.04 -0.38
CA ALA A 51 -1.67 -0.68 -0.76
C ALA A 51 -1.92 0.21 0.46
N ASP A 52 -2.59 -0.32 1.47
CA ASP A 52 -2.88 0.44 2.70
C ASP A 52 -1.59 0.88 3.40
N ALA A 53 -0.58 0.01 3.42
CA ALA A 53 0.73 0.37 3.99
C ALA A 53 1.34 1.57 3.28
N LEU A 54 1.30 1.60 1.95
CA LEU A 54 1.86 2.70 1.18
C LEU A 54 1.08 3.99 1.38
N GLY A 55 -0.24 3.91 1.32
CA GLY A 55 -1.10 5.08 1.54
C GLY A 55 -0.95 5.65 2.95
N ALA A 56 -0.83 4.78 3.94
CA ALA A 56 -0.59 5.21 5.32
C ALA A 56 0.75 5.94 5.47
N VAL A 57 1.81 5.42 4.85
CA VAL A 57 3.12 6.10 4.85
C VAL A 57 3.00 7.48 4.20
N GLY A 58 2.33 7.58 3.06
CA GLY A 58 2.11 8.86 2.38
C GLY A 58 1.36 9.85 3.26
N ALA A 59 0.32 9.40 3.93
CA ALA A 59 -0.43 10.24 4.87
C ALA A 59 0.46 10.71 6.02
N VAL A 60 1.26 9.81 6.59
CA VAL A 60 2.19 10.16 7.69
C VAL A 60 3.20 11.21 7.25
N MET A 61 3.72 11.10 6.01
CA MET A 61 4.67 12.08 5.47
C MET A 61 4.10 13.50 5.38
N ASN A 62 2.76 13.62 5.39
CA ASN A 62 2.05 14.89 5.27
C ASN A 62 1.43 15.36 6.59
N LEU A 63 1.61 14.61 7.67
CA LEU A 63 0.99 14.95 8.95
C LEU A 63 1.67 16.16 9.60
N PRO A 64 0.88 17.11 10.15
CA PRO A 64 1.43 18.09 11.07
C PRO A 64 1.99 17.39 12.31
N GLU A 65 2.94 18.05 12.98
CA GLU A 65 3.54 17.52 14.19
C GLU A 65 2.49 17.20 15.26
N GLY A 66 2.63 16.05 15.90
CA GLY A 66 1.74 15.60 16.97
C GLY A 66 0.44 14.97 16.50
N LYS A 67 0.20 14.92 15.19
CA LYS A 67 -1.02 14.31 14.64
C LYS A 67 -0.78 12.86 14.26
N ARG A 68 -1.87 12.14 14.11
CA ARG A 68 -1.90 10.73 13.69
C ARG A 68 -2.82 10.58 12.50
N THR A 69 -2.79 9.43 11.86
CA THR A 69 -3.69 9.12 10.75
C THR A 69 -4.33 7.76 10.93
N THR A 70 -5.49 7.59 10.33
CA THR A 70 -6.14 6.28 10.19
C THR A 70 -6.81 6.21 8.83
N THR A 71 -6.83 5.01 8.25
CA THR A 71 -7.56 4.76 7.02
C THR A 71 -9.05 4.67 7.33
N ILE A 72 -9.87 5.44 6.63
CA ILE A 72 -11.34 5.42 6.80
C ILE A 72 -12.07 4.79 5.64
N GLU A 73 -11.41 4.62 4.50
CA GLU A 73 -11.98 3.93 3.36
C GLU A 73 -10.85 3.39 2.49
N SER A 74 -11.04 2.19 1.97
CA SER A 74 -10.14 1.58 0.98
C SER A 74 -10.99 0.84 -0.04
N LYS A 75 -10.91 1.27 -1.28
CA LYS A 75 -11.66 0.67 -2.39
C LYS A 75 -10.68 0.14 -3.41
N THR A 76 -10.81 -1.13 -3.75
CA THR A 76 -9.89 -1.83 -4.64
C THR A 76 -10.58 -2.35 -5.89
N ASN A 77 -9.96 -2.09 -7.04
CA ASN A 77 -10.25 -2.81 -8.27
C ASN A 77 -9.18 -3.89 -8.43
N PHE A 78 -9.59 -5.15 -8.36
CA PHE A 78 -8.70 -6.30 -8.60
C PHE A 78 -8.71 -6.58 -10.09
N ILE A 79 -7.55 -6.46 -10.74
CA ILE A 79 -7.46 -6.46 -12.21
C ILE A 79 -6.71 -7.66 -12.73
N GLY A 80 -5.58 -8.00 -12.12
CA GLY A 80 -4.75 -9.11 -12.57
C GLY A 80 -4.23 -9.95 -11.42
N ALA A 81 -3.84 -11.17 -11.74
CA ALA A 81 -3.31 -12.11 -10.76
C ALA A 81 -1.80 -11.88 -10.55
N ALA A 82 -1.36 -11.95 -9.31
CA ALA A 82 0.05 -11.99 -8.95
C ALA A 82 0.38 -13.40 -8.47
N LYS A 83 1.24 -14.10 -9.22
CA LYS A 83 1.54 -15.51 -8.95
C LYS A 83 2.57 -15.66 -7.83
N GLU A 84 2.40 -16.74 -7.06
CA GLU A 84 3.38 -17.18 -6.07
C GLU A 84 4.79 -17.21 -6.67
N GLY A 85 5.77 -16.74 -5.91
CA GLY A 85 7.16 -16.73 -6.33
C GLY A 85 7.58 -15.52 -7.14
N THR A 86 6.65 -14.62 -7.45
CA THR A 86 6.97 -13.36 -8.14
C THR A 86 7.03 -12.20 -7.15
N THR A 87 7.50 -11.05 -7.62
CA THR A 87 7.53 -9.81 -6.84
C THR A 87 6.63 -8.78 -7.51
N ILE A 88 5.81 -8.12 -6.70
CA ILE A 88 5.00 -7.00 -7.17
C ILE A 88 5.57 -5.69 -6.63
N THR A 89 5.34 -4.63 -7.38
CA THR A 89 5.73 -3.27 -6.97
C THR A 89 4.49 -2.40 -6.95
N ALA A 90 4.55 -1.36 -6.13
CA ALA A 90 3.43 -0.43 -5.99
C ALA A 90 3.93 1.00 -5.89
N GLU A 91 3.09 1.91 -6.34
CA GLU A 91 3.32 3.34 -6.24
C GLU A 91 2.02 3.99 -5.76
N ALA A 92 2.11 4.71 -4.65
CA ALA A 92 1.03 5.50 -4.12
C ALA A 92 1.28 6.98 -4.37
N THR A 93 0.29 7.67 -4.91
CA THR A 93 0.35 9.11 -5.16
C THR A 93 -0.91 9.77 -4.60
N PRO A 94 -0.81 11.02 -4.11
CA PRO A 94 -1.99 11.69 -3.59
C PRO A 94 -2.89 12.19 -4.72
N VAL A 95 -4.19 11.94 -4.56
CA VAL A 95 -5.22 12.60 -5.36
C VAL A 95 -5.48 13.99 -4.78
N GLN A 96 -5.54 14.07 -3.45
CA GLN A 96 -5.70 15.33 -2.74
C GLN A 96 -5.16 15.20 -1.32
N ILE A 97 -4.51 16.25 -0.85
CA ILE A 97 -4.06 16.35 0.54
C ILE A 97 -4.77 17.53 1.16
N GLY A 98 -5.79 17.24 2.00
CA GLY A 98 -6.54 18.25 2.74
C GLY A 98 -6.05 18.35 4.18
N ALA A 99 -6.57 19.32 4.91
CA ALA A 99 -6.21 19.53 6.32
C ALA A 99 -6.64 18.37 7.21
N ARG A 100 -7.75 17.70 6.88
CA ARG A 100 -8.32 16.61 7.69
C ARG A 100 -8.34 15.28 6.96
N ILE A 101 -8.49 15.30 5.65
CA ILE A 101 -8.61 14.09 4.83
C ILE A 101 -7.63 14.20 3.67
N SER A 102 -6.89 13.13 3.43
CA SER A 102 -6.14 12.95 2.20
C SER A 102 -6.64 11.71 1.47
N VAL A 103 -6.61 11.78 0.15
CA VAL A 103 -7.02 10.67 -0.71
C VAL A 103 -5.80 10.23 -1.52
N TRP A 104 -5.51 8.95 -1.48
CA TRP A 104 -4.35 8.35 -2.12
C TRP A 104 -4.78 7.27 -3.10
N GLN A 105 -4.07 7.19 -4.21
CA GLN A 105 -4.28 6.13 -5.19
C GLN A 105 -3.00 5.33 -5.35
N THR A 106 -3.12 4.01 -5.24
CA THR A 106 -1.99 3.08 -5.33
C THR A 106 -2.17 2.18 -6.54
N ARG A 107 -1.16 2.14 -7.40
CA ARG A 107 -1.10 1.21 -8.54
C ARG A 107 -0.15 0.08 -8.16
N ILE A 108 -0.62 -1.15 -8.28
CA ILE A 108 0.18 -2.34 -8.02
C ILE A 108 0.38 -3.07 -9.34
N VAL A 109 1.62 -3.35 -9.69
CA VAL A 109 1.98 -3.98 -10.97
C VAL A 109 2.85 -5.21 -10.78
N ARG A 110 2.77 -6.12 -11.74
CA ARG A 110 3.61 -7.32 -11.82
C ARG A 110 4.97 -6.98 -12.43
N GLU A 111 5.88 -7.96 -12.39
CA GLU A 111 7.21 -7.82 -13.00
C GLU A 111 7.14 -7.54 -14.51
N ASP A 112 6.09 -8.03 -15.20
CA ASP A 112 5.88 -7.77 -16.62
C ASP A 112 5.21 -6.41 -16.90
N GLY A 113 4.97 -5.61 -15.85
CA GLY A 113 4.36 -4.28 -15.97
C GLY A 113 2.83 -4.29 -16.00
N ARG A 114 2.19 -5.45 -16.00
CA ARG A 114 0.73 -5.52 -16.00
C ARG A 114 0.15 -5.15 -14.65
N LEU A 115 -0.99 -4.48 -14.69
CA LEU A 115 -1.67 -4.01 -13.49
C LEU A 115 -2.30 -5.18 -12.72
N VAL A 116 -1.99 -5.26 -11.43
CA VAL A 116 -2.59 -6.22 -10.49
C VAL A 116 -3.83 -5.62 -9.85
N ALA A 117 -3.71 -4.38 -9.39
CA ALA A 117 -4.81 -3.71 -8.71
C ALA A 117 -4.63 -2.19 -8.73
N LEU A 118 -5.76 -1.52 -8.59
CA LEU A 118 -5.83 -0.08 -8.38
C LEU A 118 -6.60 0.15 -7.09
N VAL A 119 -5.98 0.83 -6.13
CA VAL A 119 -6.57 1.06 -4.82
C VAL A 119 -6.69 2.56 -4.57
N THR A 120 -7.89 2.99 -4.20
CA THR A 120 -8.13 4.37 -3.77
C THR A 120 -8.51 4.33 -2.30
N GLN A 121 -7.78 5.08 -1.48
CA GLN A 121 -8.03 5.11 -0.04
C GLN A 121 -8.07 6.51 0.50
N SER A 122 -8.85 6.69 1.56
CA SER A 122 -8.98 7.95 2.27
C SER A 122 -8.37 7.81 3.66
N GLN A 123 -7.57 8.79 4.03
CA GLN A 123 -6.89 8.88 5.32
C GLN A 123 -7.45 10.06 6.10
N LEU A 124 -7.76 9.83 7.37
CA LEU A 124 -8.24 10.89 8.27
C LEU A 124 -7.11 11.30 9.20
N VAL A 125 -6.95 12.62 9.37
CA VAL A 125 -6.01 13.18 10.35
C VAL A 125 -6.68 13.19 11.73
N LEU A 126 -5.99 12.60 12.71
CA LEU A 126 -6.45 12.53 14.10
C LEU A 126 -5.57 13.41 14.99
N ASP A 127 -6.19 13.96 16.01
CA ASP A 127 -5.47 14.73 17.03
C ASP A 127 -4.59 13.87 17.93
#